data_00389a818df3673b358db121acb9f1bc
#
_entry.id   00389a818df3673b358db121acb9f1bc
#
_cell.length_a   1.000
_cell.length_b   1.000
_cell.length_c   1.000
_cell.angle_alpha   90.00
_cell.angle_beta   90.00
_cell.angle_gamma   90.00
#
_symmetry.space_group_name_H-M   'P 1'
#
loop_
_entity.id
_entity.type
_entity.pdbx_description
1 polymer ?
#
loop_
_entity_poly.entity_id
_entity_poly.type
_entity_poly.pdbx_seq_one_letter_code
_entity_poly.pdbx_strand_id
1 'polypeptide(L)'
;MFIGRETEQKFLNDKYEESGGQLIVLYGRRRVGKTETLREFCKGKPHVFFSCTQTTDPVQLRNFSTRMMKEDIPAKDYISAFTDWERALRAVLDLPYGNSKKLLVIDEFPYMCKGNPSIPSILQNLWDAEFRDSNVMIILCGSAMSFIEKEMLSEKNPLYGRATGIYKMREMGFYDAVKFFPDYSDRDKVLAYAVLGGIPHYLRQWNPGLSVGENIKRNILTKGCILYSEVDFLLHQELRETPIYNSIIEAVALGNTKLNDISQKSLVEDTSKTSVYLKNLMELGIVEREVSVDAKLKEQANSNRGTYRLTDNFFRFWYAFGFANVSQLEDGDVNGVYEFVVEPELPKFASFAFEDVCREFVREMQKKNELPFRYAKMGRWAGKTTVRDDSAASGLRIAETEIDLLCIDRTAKEYLVGECKFKKAPFSYSEYLDTLAKLTPQKEHAKFHYALFSESGFDEKIIAEAEKSNTLLYPLQCIVNYI
;
A
#
# COMPACT_ATOMS: atom_id res chain seq x y z
N MET A 1 -20.48 5.36 4.46
CA MET A 1 -20.01 4.45 5.53
C MET A 1 -18.49 4.50 5.55
N PHE A 2 -17.86 4.58 6.73
CA PHE A 2 -16.42 4.42 6.93
C PHE A 2 -16.12 2.92 7.02
N ILE A 3 -15.10 2.45 6.31
CA ILE A 3 -14.79 1.01 6.19
C ILE A 3 -13.31 0.80 6.51
N GLY A 4 -13.00 -0.23 7.31
CA GLY A 4 -11.65 -0.60 7.69
C GLY A 4 -10.95 0.45 8.56
N ARG A 5 -9.62 0.41 8.60
CA ARG A 5 -8.77 1.35 9.34
C ARG A 5 -8.82 1.20 10.86
N GLU A 6 -9.16 0.01 11.34
CA GLU A 6 -9.24 -0.28 12.79
C GLU A 6 -7.88 -0.07 13.47
N THR A 7 -6.79 -0.41 12.79
CA THR A 7 -5.43 -0.23 13.32
C THR A 7 -5.05 1.24 13.45
N GLU A 8 -5.38 2.06 12.44
CA GLU A 8 -5.15 3.50 12.47
C GLU A 8 -6.02 4.17 13.52
N GLN A 9 -7.31 3.80 13.60
CA GLN A 9 -8.22 4.31 14.62
C GLN A 9 -7.74 3.94 16.02
N LYS A 10 -7.30 2.70 16.23
CA LYS A 10 -6.74 2.26 17.50
C LYS A 10 -5.52 3.09 17.87
N PHE A 11 -4.54 3.24 16.97
CA PHE A 11 -3.35 4.06 17.19
C PHE A 11 -3.69 5.50 17.61
N LEU A 12 -4.61 6.14 16.90
CA LEU A 12 -5.02 7.51 17.19
C LEU A 12 -5.74 7.62 18.55
N ASN A 13 -6.59 6.64 18.88
CA ASN A 13 -7.29 6.61 20.16
C ASN A 13 -6.32 6.32 21.33
N ASP A 14 -5.39 5.37 21.18
CA ASP A 14 -4.37 5.08 22.18
C ASP A 14 -3.57 6.37 22.48
N LYS A 15 -3.16 7.13 21.44
CA LYS A 15 -2.47 8.42 21.59
C LYS A 15 -3.36 9.53 22.20
N TYR A 16 -4.65 9.51 21.95
CA TYR A 16 -5.57 10.47 22.55
C TYR A 16 -5.72 10.25 24.06
N GLU A 17 -5.69 9.02 24.53
CA GLU A 17 -5.80 8.67 25.95
C GLU A 17 -4.49 8.82 26.73
N GLU A 18 -3.32 8.89 26.06
CA GLU A 18 -2.03 9.11 26.73
C GLU A 18 -2.00 10.47 27.41
N SER A 19 -1.43 10.54 28.62
CA SER A 19 -1.20 11.80 29.35
C SER A 19 -0.18 12.71 28.69
N GLY A 20 -0.24 14.01 28.97
CA GLY A 20 0.63 15.01 28.38
C GLY A 20 0.31 15.34 26.92
N GLY A 21 1.09 16.22 26.34
CA GLY A 21 0.94 16.66 24.96
C GLY A 21 1.22 15.54 23.98
N GLN A 22 0.47 15.49 22.88
CA GLN A 22 0.69 14.53 21.78
C GLN A 22 0.93 15.29 20.48
N LEU A 23 2.04 15.02 19.81
CA LEU A 23 2.35 15.53 18.47
C LEU A 23 2.45 14.35 17.51
N ILE A 24 1.43 14.19 16.68
CA ILE A 24 1.30 13.06 15.77
C ILE A 24 1.57 13.51 14.33
N VAL A 25 2.39 12.77 13.63
CA VAL A 25 2.59 12.92 12.18
C VAL A 25 1.90 11.75 11.47
N LEU A 26 0.80 12.04 10.76
CA LEU A 26 0.08 11.07 9.96
C LEU A 26 0.30 11.37 8.48
N TYR A 27 0.91 10.46 7.74
CA TYR A 27 1.21 10.71 6.35
C TYR A 27 1.03 9.47 5.48
N GLY A 28 1.04 9.66 4.19
CA GLY A 28 0.88 8.58 3.22
C GLY A 28 0.44 9.12 1.87
N ARG A 29 0.46 8.27 0.86
CA ARG A 29 0.07 8.59 -0.52
C ARG A 29 -1.29 9.30 -0.57
N ARG A 30 -1.51 10.09 -1.62
CA ARG A 30 -2.85 10.62 -1.92
C ARG A 30 -3.87 9.50 -2.06
N ARG A 31 -5.13 9.79 -1.72
CA ARG A 31 -6.29 8.89 -1.89
C ARG A 31 -6.34 7.66 -1.00
N VAL A 32 -5.35 7.45 -0.11
CA VAL A 32 -5.37 6.35 0.89
C VAL A 32 -6.38 6.59 2.04
N GLY A 33 -7.06 7.74 2.07
CA GLY A 33 -8.13 7.98 3.02
C GLY A 33 -7.71 8.70 4.32
N LYS A 34 -6.57 9.39 4.38
CA LYS A 34 -6.08 10.10 5.59
C LYS A 34 -7.12 11.03 6.20
N THR A 35 -7.64 11.97 5.41
CA THR A 35 -8.64 12.96 5.86
C THR A 35 -9.90 12.28 6.40
N GLU A 36 -10.39 11.24 5.73
CA GLU A 36 -11.58 10.50 6.19
C GLU A 36 -11.30 9.74 7.50
N THR A 37 -10.11 9.16 7.64
CA THR A 37 -9.67 8.49 8.87
C THR A 37 -9.61 9.47 10.04
N LEU A 38 -9.09 10.68 9.80
CA LEU A 38 -9.04 11.74 10.82
C LEU A 38 -10.43 12.27 11.15
N ARG A 39 -11.31 12.45 10.17
CA ARG A 39 -12.69 12.84 10.41
C ARG A 39 -13.44 11.80 11.23
N GLU A 40 -13.24 10.52 10.94
CA GLU A 40 -13.82 9.43 11.74
C GLU A 40 -13.30 9.44 13.16
N PHE A 41 -11.99 9.60 13.35
CA PHE A 41 -11.36 9.72 14.67
C PHE A 41 -11.90 10.88 15.48
N CYS A 42 -12.20 12.01 14.83
CA CYS A 42 -12.72 13.22 15.49
C CYS A 42 -14.18 13.10 15.93
N LYS A 43 -14.94 12.11 15.43
CA LYS A 43 -16.35 11.96 15.84
C LYS A 43 -16.48 11.74 17.33
N GLY A 44 -17.39 12.51 17.94
CA GLY A 44 -17.63 12.46 19.40
C GLY A 44 -16.53 13.09 20.26
N LYS A 45 -15.48 13.66 19.66
CA LYS A 45 -14.42 14.39 20.35
C LYS A 45 -14.47 15.87 20.01
N PRO A 46 -14.36 16.79 20.99
CA PRO A 46 -14.22 18.21 20.70
C PRO A 46 -12.88 18.44 20.00
N HIS A 47 -12.91 19.17 18.87
CA HIS A 47 -11.73 19.34 18.03
C HIS A 47 -11.78 20.55 17.12
N VAL A 48 -10.61 21.07 16.77
CA VAL A 48 -10.43 21.98 15.65
C VAL A 48 -9.84 21.20 14.47
N PHE A 49 -10.55 21.17 13.34
CA PHE A 49 -10.07 20.59 12.10
C PHE A 49 -9.78 21.72 11.10
N PHE A 50 -8.52 21.86 10.70
CA PHE A 50 -8.07 22.84 9.75
C PHE A 50 -7.42 22.17 8.54
N SER A 51 -7.97 22.39 7.35
CA SER A 51 -7.39 21.92 6.10
C SER A 51 -6.63 23.06 5.44
N CYS A 52 -5.33 22.88 5.29
CA CYS A 52 -4.47 23.83 4.60
C CYS A 52 -4.74 23.82 3.09
N THR A 53 -4.64 24.97 2.46
CA THR A 53 -4.79 25.13 1.02
C THR A 53 -3.51 25.71 0.41
N GLN A 54 -3.32 25.49 -0.87
CA GLN A 54 -2.18 26.10 -1.57
C GLN A 54 -2.45 27.60 -1.82
N THR A 55 -2.06 28.42 -0.85
CA THR A 55 -2.28 29.87 -0.84
C THR A 55 -1.10 30.58 -0.13
N THR A 56 -1.14 31.91 -0.10
CA THR A 56 -0.15 32.74 0.61
C THR A 56 -0.29 32.62 2.13
N ASP A 57 0.81 32.82 2.85
CA ASP A 57 0.85 32.72 4.31
C ASP A 57 -0.18 33.62 5.03
N PRO A 58 -0.37 34.92 4.69
CA PRO A 58 -1.38 35.75 5.33
C PRO A 58 -2.83 35.24 5.13
N VAL A 59 -3.12 34.67 3.97
CA VAL A 59 -4.44 34.09 3.69
C VAL A 59 -4.62 32.82 4.50
N GLN A 60 -3.60 31.99 4.62
CA GLN A 60 -3.63 30.76 5.42
C GLN A 60 -3.87 31.08 6.90
N LEU A 61 -3.12 32.05 7.45
CA LEU A 61 -3.28 32.52 8.83
C LEU A 61 -4.68 33.08 9.11
N ARG A 62 -5.21 33.88 8.17
CA ARG A 62 -6.60 34.39 8.27
C ARG A 62 -7.62 33.27 8.27
N ASN A 63 -7.45 32.25 7.41
CA ASN A 63 -8.36 31.11 7.36
C ASN A 63 -8.30 30.28 8.65
N PHE A 64 -7.10 30.09 9.21
CA PHE A 64 -6.91 29.42 10.50
C PHE A 64 -7.57 30.23 11.62
N SER A 65 -7.34 31.54 11.65
CA SER A 65 -7.99 32.46 12.62
C SER A 65 -9.51 32.34 12.54
N THR A 66 -10.09 32.40 11.34
CA THR A 66 -11.54 32.24 11.14
C THR A 66 -12.05 30.90 11.67
N ARG A 67 -11.25 29.82 11.55
CA ARG A 67 -11.66 28.51 12.10
C ARG A 67 -11.57 28.50 13.63
N MET A 68 -10.52 29.08 14.21
CA MET A 68 -10.33 29.15 15.66
C MET A 68 -11.40 30.04 16.34
N MET A 69 -11.80 31.16 15.71
CA MET A 69 -12.83 32.07 16.23
C MET A 69 -14.24 31.46 16.23
N LYS A 70 -14.46 30.27 15.66
CA LYS A 70 -15.72 29.53 15.83
C LYS A 70 -15.81 28.83 17.19
N GLU A 71 -14.68 28.61 17.83
CA GLU A 71 -14.61 28.06 19.17
C GLU A 71 -14.78 29.22 20.20
N ASP A 72 -15.16 28.90 21.43
CA ASP A 72 -15.38 29.88 22.48
C ASP A 72 -14.09 30.16 23.26
N ILE A 73 -13.09 30.68 22.54
CA ILE A 73 -11.78 31.06 23.10
C ILE A 73 -11.78 32.53 23.55
N PRO A 74 -11.04 32.92 24.62
CA PRO A 74 -11.01 34.29 25.11
C PRO A 74 -10.58 35.34 24.07
N ALA A 75 -9.70 34.96 23.13
CA ALA A 75 -9.23 35.86 22.09
C ALA A 75 -10.35 36.39 21.20
N LYS A 76 -11.46 35.66 21.05
CA LYS A 76 -12.63 36.00 20.23
C LYS A 76 -13.26 37.34 20.62
N ASP A 77 -13.18 37.72 21.88
CA ASP A 77 -13.78 38.96 22.38
C ASP A 77 -12.94 40.20 22.04
N TYR A 78 -11.69 40.03 21.68
CA TYR A 78 -10.74 41.16 21.52
C TYR A 78 -10.15 41.29 20.12
N ILE A 79 -10.11 40.21 19.33
CA ILE A 79 -9.54 40.19 17.98
C ILE A 79 -10.42 39.44 16.99
N SER A 80 -10.41 39.88 15.74
CA SER A 80 -11.08 39.23 14.64
C SER A 80 -10.20 38.20 13.92
N ALA A 81 -8.89 38.34 14.04
CA ALA A 81 -7.89 37.43 13.49
C ALA A 81 -6.57 37.54 14.26
N PHE A 82 -5.79 36.47 14.28
CA PHE A 82 -4.42 36.48 14.83
C PHE A 82 -3.47 37.20 13.89
N THR A 83 -2.48 37.89 14.46
CA THR A 83 -1.45 38.63 13.71
C THR A 83 -0.29 37.77 13.26
N ASP A 84 -0.06 36.65 13.93
CA ASP A 84 1.02 35.72 13.68
C ASP A 84 0.67 34.28 14.06
N TRP A 85 1.45 33.34 13.56
CA TRP A 85 1.25 31.90 13.80
C TRP A 85 1.52 31.46 15.23
N GLU A 86 2.44 32.11 15.92
CA GLU A 86 2.75 31.73 17.31
C GLU A 86 1.53 31.95 18.21
N ARG A 87 0.91 33.13 18.12
CA ARG A 87 -0.31 33.43 18.87
C ARG A 87 -1.50 32.55 18.43
N ALA A 88 -1.60 32.33 17.12
CA ALA A 88 -2.67 31.49 16.57
C ALA A 88 -2.60 30.04 17.06
N LEU A 89 -1.41 29.45 17.07
CA LEU A 89 -1.20 28.07 17.54
C LEU A 89 -1.26 27.97 19.06
N ARG A 90 -0.72 28.96 19.79
CA ARG A 90 -0.82 29.02 21.25
C ARG A 90 -2.27 29.04 21.74
N ALA A 91 -3.17 29.70 21.01
CA ALA A 91 -4.61 29.76 21.35
C ALA A 91 -5.29 28.39 21.40
N VAL A 92 -4.66 27.32 20.91
CA VAL A 92 -5.14 25.93 21.08
C VAL A 92 -5.19 25.54 22.57
N LEU A 93 -4.33 26.14 23.43
CA LEU A 93 -4.37 25.94 24.87
C LEU A 93 -5.65 26.51 25.52
N ASP A 94 -6.29 27.46 24.87
CA ASP A 94 -7.49 28.14 25.36
C ASP A 94 -8.79 27.50 24.91
N LEU A 95 -8.73 26.39 24.14
CA LEU A 95 -9.92 25.68 23.69
C LEU A 95 -10.75 25.20 24.90
N PRO A 96 -12.07 25.44 24.90
CA PRO A 96 -12.95 25.24 26.07
C PRO A 96 -13.42 23.78 26.20
N TYR A 97 -12.48 22.82 26.05
CA TYR A 97 -12.82 21.39 26.01
C TYR A 97 -12.76 20.68 27.38
N GLY A 98 -12.66 21.45 28.46
CA GLY A 98 -12.64 20.92 29.82
C GLY A 98 -11.51 19.92 30.04
N ASN A 99 -11.86 18.73 30.53
CA ASN A 99 -10.87 17.65 30.76
C ASN A 99 -10.51 16.85 29.49
N SER A 100 -11.23 17.05 28.38
CA SER A 100 -10.91 16.40 27.11
C SER A 100 -9.63 17.00 26.51
N LYS A 101 -8.90 16.19 25.74
CA LYS A 101 -7.75 16.73 25.02
C LYS A 101 -8.15 17.84 24.07
N LYS A 102 -7.34 18.87 24.02
CA LYS A 102 -7.46 19.98 23.07
C LYS A 102 -6.92 19.52 21.73
N LEU A 103 -7.78 18.91 20.92
CA LEU A 103 -7.44 18.27 19.66
C LEU A 103 -7.42 19.28 18.53
N LEU A 104 -6.24 19.45 17.91
CA LEU A 104 -6.03 20.20 16.67
C LEU A 104 -5.58 19.24 15.56
N VAL A 105 -6.32 19.18 14.48
CA VAL A 105 -5.92 18.50 13.24
C VAL A 105 -5.55 19.53 12.19
N ILE A 106 -4.33 19.46 11.67
CA ILE A 106 -3.85 20.28 10.54
C ILE A 106 -3.67 19.33 9.35
N ASP A 107 -4.67 19.32 8.48
CA ASP A 107 -4.64 18.50 7.27
C ASP A 107 -3.93 19.24 6.14
N GLU A 108 -3.20 18.52 5.29
CA GLU A 108 -2.31 19.04 4.25
C GLU A 108 -1.28 20.06 4.79
N PHE A 109 -0.70 19.76 5.96
CA PHE A 109 0.33 20.54 6.65
C PHE A 109 1.51 20.98 5.76
N PRO A 110 1.98 20.21 4.77
CA PRO A 110 3.00 20.64 3.83
C PRO A 110 2.70 21.97 3.12
N TYR A 111 1.42 22.29 2.84
CA TYR A 111 1.06 23.58 2.23
C TYR A 111 1.31 24.76 3.18
N MET A 112 1.09 24.55 4.48
CA MET A 112 1.35 25.56 5.50
C MET A 112 2.87 25.85 5.59
N CYS A 113 3.70 24.81 5.62
CA CYS A 113 5.15 24.97 5.62
C CYS A 113 5.70 25.58 4.33
N LYS A 114 5.10 25.25 3.18
CA LYS A 114 5.48 25.84 1.88
C LYS A 114 5.17 27.34 1.82
N GLY A 115 4.06 27.76 2.44
CA GLY A 115 3.69 29.18 2.56
C GLY A 115 4.58 29.93 3.55
N ASN A 116 4.95 29.26 4.65
CA ASN A 116 5.81 29.82 5.69
C ASN A 116 6.79 28.77 6.24
N PRO A 117 8.05 28.79 5.80
CA PRO A 117 9.08 27.84 6.24
C PRO A 117 9.40 27.91 7.74
N SER A 118 8.97 28.95 8.46
CA SER A 118 9.20 29.10 9.90
C SER A 118 8.24 28.30 10.77
N ILE A 119 7.16 27.75 10.20
CA ILE A 119 6.14 27.02 10.93
C ILE A 119 6.69 25.84 11.77
N PRO A 120 7.59 25.00 11.25
CA PRO A 120 8.19 23.94 12.08
C PRO A 120 8.93 24.47 13.31
N SER A 121 9.64 25.60 13.19
CA SER A 121 10.35 26.25 14.32
C SER A 121 9.38 26.87 15.33
N ILE A 122 8.29 27.48 14.87
CA ILE A 122 7.24 28.01 15.75
C ILE A 122 6.60 26.88 16.55
N LEU A 123 6.23 25.79 15.89
CA LEU A 123 5.69 24.61 16.57
C LEU A 123 6.69 23.98 17.54
N GLN A 124 7.99 23.95 17.19
CA GLN A 124 9.04 23.50 18.08
C GLN A 124 9.07 24.31 19.37
N ASN A 125 9.12 25.64 19.26
CA ASN A 125 9.19 26.53 20.41
C ASN A 125 7.97 26.35 21.32
N LEU A 126 6.79 26.32 20.77
CA LEU A 126 5.55 26.09 21.52
C LEU A 126 5.50 24.70 22.15
N TRP A 127 6.00 23.69 21.45
CA TRP A 127 6.08 22.34 21.97
C TRP A 127 6.99 22.26 23.19
N ASP A 128 8.19 22.80 23.09
CA ASP A 128 9.19 22.73 24.16
C ASP A 128 8.80 23.58 25.37
N ALA A 129 8.11 24.71 25.15
CA ALA A 129 7.71 25.64 26.20
C ALA A 129 6.38 25.26 26.91
N GLU A 130 5.38 24.79 26.16
CA GLU A 130 4.00 24.74 26.68
C GLU A 130 3.25 23.45 26.33
N PHE A 131 3.35 22.96 25.06
CA PHE A 131 2.46 21.89 24.59
C PHE A 131 2.79 20.52 25.17
N ARG A 132 4.09 20.22 25.33
CA ARG A 132 4.56 18.91 25.80
C ARG A 132 3.93 18.50 27.15
N ASP A 133 3.82 19.44 28.06
CA ASP A 133 3.34 19.19 29.41
C ASP A 133 1.84 19.56 29.58
N SER A 134 1.17 19.91 28.47
CA SER A 134 -0.24 20.30 28.44
C SER A 134 -1.16 19.13 28.01
N ASN A 135 -2.46 19.39 28.02
CA ASN A 135 -3.46 18.42 27.51
C ASN A 135 -3.83 18.68 26.04
N VAL A 136 -2.83 18.90 25.18
CA VAL A 136 -3.01 19.16 23.74
C VAL A 136 -2.68 17.91 22.93
N MET A 137 -3.43 17.65 21.86
CA MET A 137 -3.06 16.72 20.82
C MET A 137 -3.07 17.44 19.46
N ILE A 138 -1.93 17.50 18.80
CA ILE A 138 -1.77 18.08 17.47
C ILE A 138 -1.49 16.95 16.48
N ILE A 139 -2.29 16.85 15.43
CA ILE A 139 -2.09 15.90 14.34
C ILE A 139 -1.72 16.68 13.08
N LEU A 140 -0.51 16.48 12.61
CA LEU A 140 0.00 17.01 11.36
C LEU A 140 -0.18 15.95 10.27
N CYS A 141 -1.06 16.25 9.30
CA CYS A 141 -1.38 15.32 8.22
C CYS A 141 -0.88 15.85 6.87
N GLY A 142 -0.40 14.96 6.01
CA GLY A 142 0.00 15.36 4.67
C GLY A 142 0.15 14.21 3.68
N SER A 143 -0.01 14.56 2.40
CA SER A 143 0.13 13.64 1.27
C SER A 143 1.51 13.73 0.59
N ALA A 144 2.26 14.81 0.78
CA ALA A 144 3.59 15.00 0.21
C ALA A 144 4.64 14.15 0.96
N MET A 145 4.75 12.87 0.58
CA MET A 145 5.57 11.88 1.28
C MET A 145 7.04 12.29 1.35
N SER A 146 7.62 12.73 0.23
CA SER A 146 9.02 13.18 0.18
C SER A 146 9.28 14.36 1.12
N PHE A 147 8.36 15.31 1.22
CA PHE A 147 8.48 16.43 2.15
C PHE A 147 8.50 15.94 3.61
N ILE A 148 7.57 15.05 3.95
CA ILE A 148 7.47 14.56 5.32
C ILE A 148 8.68 13.70 5.67
N GLU A 149 9.09 12.76 4.83
CA GLU A 149 10.20 11.84 5.11
C GLU A 149 11.58 12.53 5.05
N LYS A 150 11.81 13.40 4.06
CA LYS A 150 13.14 14.01 3.84
C LYS A 150 13.34 15.32 4.55
N GLU A 151 12.26 16.07 4.77
CA GLU A 151 12.34 17.37 5.42
C GLU A 151 11.83 17.30 6.87
N MET A 152 10.59 16.91 7.09
CA MET A 152 9.95 16.97 8.40
C MET A 152 10.48 15.97 9.42
N LEU A 153 10.81 14.74 8.98
CA LEU A 153 11.35 13.68 9.83
C LEU A 153 12.89 13.60 9.79
N SER A 154 13.57 14.53 9.12
CA SER A 154 15.03 14.57 9.09
C SER A 154 15.60 15.17 10.39
N GLU A 155 16.82 14.77 10.78
CA GLU A 155 17.52 15.29 11.95
C GLU A 155 17.71 16.82 11.95
N LYS A 156 17.65 17.44 10.77
CA LYS A 156 17.78 18.89 10.59
C LYS A 156 16.48 19.65 10.85
N ASN A 157 15.35 18.97 10.93
CA ASN A 157 14.05 19.62 11.11
C ASN A 157 13.80 19.94 12.59
N PRO A 158 13.25 21.13 12.90
CA PRO A 158 12.90 21.51 14.26
C PRO A 158 11.96 20.54 14.98
N LEU A 159 11.11 19.82 14.27
CA LEU A 159 10.17 18.85 14.85
C LEU A 159 10.76 17.44 15.03
N TYR A 160 12.02 17.21 14.58
CA TYR A 160 12.69 15.94 14.81
C TYR A 160 12.81 15.61 16.30
N GLY A 161 12.46 14.38 16.66
CA GLY A 161 12.49 13.92 18.05
C GLY A 161 11.37 14.46 18.96
N ARG A 162 10.46 15.31 18.43
CA ARG A 162 9.33 15.88 19.19
C ARG A 162 8.01 15.17 18.91
N ALA A 163 7.89 14.53 17.75
CA ALA A 163 6.72 13.72 17.44
C ALA A 163 6.59 12.55 18.44
N THR A 164 5.44 12.46 19.12
CA THR A 164 5.11 11.37 20.04
C THR A 164 4.52 10.16 19.31
N GLY A 165 4.18 10.34 18.04
CA GLY A 165 3.72 9.27 17.15
C GLY A 165 3.90 9.64 15.68
N ILE A 166 4.39 8.68 14.90
CA ILE A 166 4.56 8.82 13.45
C ILE A 166 3.89 7.61 12.82
N TYR A 167 2.89 7.87 11.96
CA TYR A 167 2.14 6.81 11.31
C TYR A 167 2.09 7.01 9.81
N LYS A 168 2.66 6.07 9.05
CA LYS A 168 2.58 6.03 7.60
C LYS A 168 1.37 5.21 7.18
N MET A 169 0.30 5.87 6.76
CA MET A 169 -0.87 5.19 6.20
C MET A 169 -0.54 4.60 4.84
N ARG A 170 -0.82 3.32 4.71
CA ARG A 170 -0.73 2.57 3.44
C ARG A 170 -2.12 2.37 2.84
N GLU A 171 -2.18 1.81 1.66
CA GLU A 171 -3.42 1.27 1.11
C GLU A 171 -4.00 0.19 2.03
N MET A 172 -5.26 -0.10 1.87
CA MET A 172 -5.94 -1.17 2.60
C MET A 172 -5.43 -2.52 2.13
N GLY A 173 -5.30 -3.48 3.04
CA GLY A 173 -5.10 -4.88 2.70
C GLY A 173 -6.34 -5.48 2.04
N PHE A 174 -6.20 -6.72 1.59
CA PHE A 174 -7.28 -7.44 0.93
C PHE A 174 -8.54 -7.52 1.80
N TYR A 175 -8.41 -7.88 3.06
CA TYR A 175 -9.54 -8.08 3.98
C TYR A 175 -10.34 -6.81 4.25
N ASP A 176 -9.70 -5.65 4.21
CA ASP A 176 -10.40 -4.38 4.32
C ASP A 176 -11.00 -3.92 2.98
N ALA A 177 -10.30 -4.16 1.89
CA ALA A 177 -10.77 -3.79 0.55
C ALA A 177 -12.05 -4.55 0.16
N VAL A 178 -12.14 -5.84 0.46
CA VAL A 178 -13.33 -6.65 0.09
C VAL A 178 -14.59 -6.29 0.87
N LYS A 179 -14.48 -5.57 1.99
CA LYS A 179 -15.63 -5.01 2.72
C LYS A 179 -16.43 -3.99 1.90
N PHE A 180 -15.87 -3.47 0.79
CA PHE A 180 -16.59 -2.57 -0.14
C PHE A 180 -17.56 -3.33 -1.08
N PHE A 181 -17.37 -4.64 -1.25
CA PHE A 181 -18.21 -5.50 -2.08
C PHE A 181 -18.46 -6.86 -1.39
N PRO A 182 -19.17 -6.83 -0.25
CA PRO A 182 -19.30 -8.00 0.64
C PRO A 182 -20.02 -9.19 -0.05
N ASP A 183 -20.95 -8.91 -0.95
CA ASP A 183 -21.80 -9.91 -1.60
C ASP A 183 -21.14 -10.56 -2.84
N TYR A 184 -19.93 -10.15 -3.20
CA TYR A 184 -19.19 -10.78 -4.28
C TYR A 184 -18.78 -12.21 -3.90
N SER A 185 -18.74 -13.09 -4.92
CA SER A 185 -18.11 -14.40 -4.76
C SER A 185 -16.65 -14.27 -4.35
N ASP A 186 -16.09 -15.31 -3.70
CA ASP A 186 -14.67 -15.28 -3.28
C ASP A 186 -13.74 -15.01 -4.46
N ARG A 187 -14.06 -15.56 -5.64
CA ARG A 187 -13.34 -15.29 -6.88
C ARG A 187 -13.44 -13.82 -7.28
N ASP A 188 -14.65 -13.26 -7.29
CA ASP A 188 -14.87 -11.88 -7.72
C ASP A 188 -14.25 -10.88 -6.76
N LYS A 189 -14.18 -11.20 -5.46
CA LYS A 189 -13.42 -10.41 -4.47
C LYS A 189 -11.94 -10.31 -4.84
N VAL A 190 -11.31 -11.43 -5.22
CA VAL A 190 -9.91 -11.43 -5.66
C VAL A 190 -9.75 -10.68 -6.97
N LEU A 191 -10.64 -10.88 -7.95
CA LEU A 191 -10.61 -10.15 -9.23
C LEU A 191 -10.76 -8.64 -9.04
N ALA A 192 -11.72 -8.19 -8.23
CA ALA A 192 -11.93 -6.78 -7.93
C ALA A 192 -10.70 -6.16 -7.22
N TYR A 193 -10.12 -6.87 -6.25
CA TYR A 193 -8.89 -6.44 -5.60
C TYR A 193 -7.70 -6.42 -6.55
N ALA A 194 -7.59 -7.37 -7.46
CA ALA A 194 -6.53 -7.40 -8.48
C ALA A 194 -6.60 -6.19 -9.43
N VAL A 195 -7.81 -5.67 -9.67
CA VAL A 195 -8.05 -4.50 -10.53
C VAL A 195 -7.85 -3.19 -9.78
N LEU A 196 -8.38 -3.07 -8.56
CA LEU A 196 -8.46 -1.79 -7.82
C LEU A 196 -7.38 -1.60 -6.77
N GLY A 197 -6.81 -2.71 -6.26
CA GLY A 197 -5.98 -2.66 -5.05
C GLY A 197 -6.74 -2.23 -3.81
N GLY A 198 -6.02 -1.68 -2.85
CA GLY A 198 -6.55 -1.25 -1.56
C GLY A 198 -6.73 0.27 -1.41
N ILE A 199 -6.77 1.04 -2.49
CA ILE A 199 -6.96 2.49 -2.42
C ILE A 199 -8.46 2.83 -2.26
N PRO A 200 -8.90 3.39 -1.10
CA PRO A 200 -10.32 3.64 -0.83
C PRO A 200 -11.01 4.50 -1.89
N HIS A 201 -10.27 5.42 -2.50
CA HIS A 201 -10.82 6.26 -3.57
C HIS A 201 -11.24 5.43 -4.79
N TYR A 202 -10.47 4.43 -5.16
CA TYR A 202 -10.79 3.51 -6.27
C TYR A 202 -11.92 2.56 -5.90
N LEU A 203 -11.87 1.98 -4.70
CA LEU A 203 -12.87 1.07 -4.19
C LEU A 203 -14.28 1.72 -4.14
N ARG A 204 -14.35 3.01 -3.82
CA ARG A 204 -15.62 3.78 -3.79
C ARG A 204 -16.23 4.03 -5.18
N GLN A 205 -15.46 3.94 -6.26
CA GLN A 205 -15.99 4.06 -7.63
C GLN A 205 -16.66 2.77 -8.10
N TRP A 206 -16.47 1.68 -7.36
CA TRP A 206 -17.02 0.37 -7.71
C TRP A 206 -18.45 0.23 -7.23
N ASN A 207 -19.34 -0.25 -8.10
CA ASN A 207 -20.72 -0.56 -7.74
C ASN A 207 -20.84 -2.04 -7.36
N PRO A 208 -21.06 -2.37 -6.08
CA PRO A 208 -21.14 -3.76 -5.64
C PRO A 208 -22.33 -4.54 -6.20
N GLY A 209 -23.34 -3.83 -6.74
CA GLY A 209 -24.48 -4.46 -7.42
C GLY A 209 -24.23 -4.88 -8.87
N LEU A 210 -23.06 -4.57 -9.43
CA LEU A 210 -22.68 -4.95 -10.79
C LEU A 210 -21.59 -6.03 -10.77
N SER A 211 -21.49 -6.83 -11.81
CA SER A 211 -20.39 -7.77 -11.98
C SER A 211 -19.03 -7.04 -12.10
N VAL A 212 -17.94 -7.80 -11.89
CA VAL A 212 -16.57 -7.27 -12.08
C VAL A 212 -16.40 -6.69 -13.49
N GLY A 213 -16.85 -7.42 -14.53
CA GLY A 213 -16.76 -6.97 -15.91
C GLY A 213 -17.54 -5.70 -16.20
N GLU A 214 -18.77 -5.60 -15.69
CA GLU A 214 -19.59 -4.39 -15.84
C GLU A 214 -18.93 -3.18 -15.17
N ASN A 215 -18.35 -3.36 -13.99
CA ASN A 215 -17.61 -2.31 -13.31
C ASN A 215 -16.36 -1.87 -14.08
N ILE A 216 -15.59 -2.82 -14.61
CA ILE A 216 -14.41 -2.49 -15.43
C ILE A 216 -14.84 -1.64 -16.62
N LYS A 217 -15.86 -2.08 -17.37
CA LYS A 217 -16.37 -1.33 -18.52
C LYS A 217 -16.81 0.08 -18.15
N ARG A 218 -17.69 0.21 -17.14
CA ARG A 218 -18.32 1.49 -16.78
C ARG A 218 -17.44 2.45 -16.03
N ASN A 219 -16.62 1.94 -15.11
CA ASN A 219 -15.91 2.78 -14.14
C ASN A 219 -14.43 2.99 -14.46
N ILE A 220 -13.87 2.16 -15.37
CA ILE A 220 -12.45 2.26 -15.76
C ILE A 220 -12.28 2.56 -17.24
N LEU A 221 -12.89 1.76 -18.13
CA LEU A 221 -12.64 1.85 -19.56
C LEU A 221 -13.48 2.91 -20.28
N THR A 222 -14.59 3.37 -19.69
CA THR A 222 -15.44 4.39 -20.30
C THR A 222 -14.83 5.77 -20.12
N LYS A 223 -14.60 6.49 -21.23
CA LYS A 223 -14.17 7.89 -21.24
C LYS A 223 -15.08 8.77 -20.39
N GLY A 224 -14.48 9.62 -19.56
CA GLY A 224 -15.20 10.55 -18.69
C GLY A 224 -15.52 9.97 -17.30
N CYS A 225 -15.32 8.69 -17.04
CA CYS A 225 -15.36 8.19 -15.67
C CYS A 225 -14.09 8.59 -14.90
N ILE A 226 -14.21 8.66 -13.57
CA ILE A 226 -13.12 9.15 -12.71
C ILE A 226 -11.84 8.32 -12.87
N LEU A 227 -11.97 6.99 -12.93
CA LEU A 227 -10.82 6.11 -12.99
C LEU A 227 -10.14 6.10 -14.36
N TYR A 228 -10.83 6.46 -15.45
CA TYR A 228 -10.23 6.55 -16.79
C TYR A 228 -9.04 7.52 -16.83
N SER A 229 -9.17 8.67 -16.18
CA SER A 229 -8.14 9.71 -16.17
C SER A 229 -7.29 9.74 -14.90
N GLU A 230 -7.51 8.79 -13.98
CA GLU A 230 -6.92 8.79 -12.64
C GLU A 230 -5.40 8.71 -12.65
N VAL A 231 -4.84 7.81 -13.47
CA VAL A 231 -3.40 7.60 -13.57
C VAL A 231 -2.71 8.87 -14.05
N ASP A 232 -3.23 9.48 -15.09
CA ASP A 232 -2.72 10.74 -15.64
C ASP A 232 -2.77 11.88 -14.60
N PHE A 233 -3.91 12.05 -13.93
CA PHE A 233 -4.05 13.09 -12.91
C PHE A 233 -3.08 12.90 -11.77
N LEU A 234 -2.89 11.68 -11.30
CA LEU A 234 -1.99 11.40 -10.19
C LEU A 234 -0.53 11.66 -10.59
N LEU A 235 -0.11 11.19 -11.76
CA LEU A 235 1.25 11.41 -12.24
C LEU A 235 1.56 12.89 -12.44
N HIS A 236 0.64 13.67 -13.06
CA HIS A 236 0.82 15.11 -13.26
C HIS A 236 0.86 15.91 -11.95
N GLN A 237 0.18 15.45 -10.91
CA GLN A 237 0.20 16.12 -9.61
C GLN A 237 1.50 15.87 -8.83
N GLU A 238 2.13 14.71 -9.00
CA GLU A 238 3.28 14.30 -8.21
C GLU A 238 4.61 14.43 -8.98
N LEU A 239 4.58 14.41 -10.32
CA LEU A 239 5.76 14.30 -11.17
C LEU A 239 5.76 15.35 -12.28
N ARG A 240 6.95 15.80 -12.69
CA ARG A 240 7.11 16.84 -13.72
C ARG A 240 7.27 16.29 -15.13
N GLU A 241 7.99 15.19 -15.31
CA GLU A 241 8.33 14.59 -16.62
C GLU A 241 7.47 13.36 -16.90
N THR A 242 6.13 13.54 -16.87
CA THR A 242 5.17 12.44 -16.96
C THR A 242 5.33 11.51 -18.15
N PRO A 243 5.73 11.95 -19.38
CA PRO A 243 5.93 11.02 -20.49
C PRO A 243 7.00 9.95 -20.21
N ILE A 244 8.09 10.33 -19.55
CA ILE A 244 9.18 9.39 -19.20
C ILE A 244 8.69 8.39 -18.17
N TYR A 245 7.97 8.87 -17.14
CA TYR A 245 7.38 7.99 -16.13
C TYR A 245 6.38 7.01 -16.73
N ASN A 246 5.53 7.47 -17.67
CA ASN A 246 4.59 6.60 -18.38
C ASN A 246 5.33 5.45 -19.10
N SER A 247 6.41 5.75 -19.85
CA SER A 247 7.19 4.72 -20.55
C SER A 247 7.86 3.72 -19.59
N ILE A 248 8.33 4.19 -18.44
CA ILE A 248 8.93 3.31 -17.42
C ILE A 248 7.88 2.42 -16.76
N ILE A 249 6.72 2.98 -16.39
CA ILE A 249 5.63 2.22 -15.77
C ILE A 249 5.08 1.19 -16.75
N GLU A 250 4.90 1.57 -18.02
CA GLU A 250 4.48 0.66 -19.08
C GLU A 250 5.48 -0.49 -19.27
N ALA A 251 6.78 -0.19 -19.32
CA ALA A 251 7.81 -1.22 -19.42
C ALA A 251 7.73 -2.24 -18.27
N VAL A 252 7.53 -1.76 -17.03
CA VAL A 252 7.36 -2.64 -15.85
C VAL A 252 6.04 -3.43 -15.93
N ALA A 253 4.95 -2.80 -16.34
CA ALA A 253 3.64 -3.45 -16.50
C ALA A 253 3.68 -4.58 -17.54
N LEU A 254 4.46 -4.42 -18.59
CA LEU A 254 4.68 -5.42 -19.64
C LEU A 254 5.69 -6.52 -19.25
N GLY A 255 6.10 -6.58 -17.98
CA GLY A 255 6.93 -7.65 -17.44
C GLY A 255 8.45 -7.43 -17.52
N ASN A 256 8.91 -6.23 -17.89
CA ASN A 256 10.34 -5.91 -17.79
C ASN A 256 10.66 -5.58 -16.34
N THR A 257 11.33 -6.50 -15.64
CA THR A 257 11.53 -6.40 -14.19
C THR A 257 12.95 -6.00 -13.78
N LYS A 258 13.94 -6.14 -14.68
CA LYS A 258 15.32 -5.77 -14.40
C LYS A 258 15.62 -4.36 -14.89
N LEU A 259 16.46 -3.63 -14.16
CA LEU A 259 16.80 -2.23 -14.46
C LEU A 259 17.21 -2.00 -15.92
N ASN A 260 18.06 -2.89 -16.47
CA ASN A 260 18.53 -2.77 -17.85
C ASN A 260 17.38 -2.96 -18.86
N ASP A 261 16.52 -3.96 -18.63
CA ASP A 261 15.40 -4.27 -19.52
C ASP A 261 14.39 -3.12 -19.52
N ILE A 262 14.12 -2.55 -18.33
CA ILE A 262 13.25 -1.37 -18.19
C ILE A 262 13.84 -0.18 -18.94
N SER A 263 15.14 0.10 -18.79
CA SER A 263 15.83 1.20 -19.48
C SER A 263 15.74 1.07 -21.00
N GLN A 264 16.01 -0.12 -21.52
CA GLN A 264 15.92 -0.40 -22.97
C GLN A 264 14.47 -0.26 -23.48
N LYS A 265 13.50 -0.85 -22.77
CA LYS A 265 12.11 -0.85 -23.20
C LYS A 265 11.47 0.55 -23.13
N SER A 266 11.81 1.33 -22.11
CA SER A 266 11.32 2.70 -21.94
C SER A 266 12.06 3.74 -22.80
N LEU A 267 13.07 3.33 -23.56
CA LEU A 267 13.91 4.20 -24.40
C LEU A 267 14.60 5.33 -23.60
N VAL A 268 14.84 5.11 -22.32
CA VAL A 268 15.65 6.01 -21.50
C VAL A 268 17.11 5.65 -21.69
N GLU A 269 17.87 6.58 -22.24
CA GLU A 269 19.24 6.37 -22.73
C GLU A 269 20.25 5.86 -21.67
N ASP A 270 19.99 6.13 -20.37
CA ASP A 270 20.90 5.84 -19.28
C ASP A 270 20.19 5.11 -18.13
N THR A 271 20.73 3.95 -17.76
CA THR A 271 20.25 3.17 -16.60
C THR A 271 20.34 3.96 -15.28
N SER A 272 21.30 4.89 -15.15
CA SER A 272 21.40 5.76 -13.97
C SER A 272 20.19 6.69 -13.88
N LYS A 273 19.76 7.27 -15.00
CA LYS A 273 18.51 8.08 -15.06
C LYS A 273 17.29 7.23 -14.74
N THR A 274 17.18 6.05 -15.37
CA THR A 274 16.09 5.10 -15.10
C THR A 274 16.01 4.73 -13.63
N SER A 275 17.16 4.55 -12.96
CA SER A 275 17.20 4.27 -11.50
C SER A 275 16.65 5.43 -10.67
N VAL A 276 16.88 6.70 -11.07
CA VAL A 276 16.32 7.87 -10.40
C VAL A 276 14.80 7.93 -10.57
N TYR A 277 14.29 7.70 -11.77
CA TYR A 277 12.84 7.66 -12.02
C TYR A 277 12.16 6.53 -11.25
N LEU A 278 12.74 5.33 -11.24
CA LEU A 278 12.23 4.21 -10.44
C LEU A 278 12.24 4.51 -8.94
N LYS A 279 13.27 5.20 -8.44
CA LYS A 279 13.32 5.64 -7.04
C LYS A 279 12.16 6.58 -6.71
N ASN A 280 11.87 7.54 -7.57
CA ASN A 280 10.73 8.45 -7.37
C ASN A 280 9.40 7.69 -7.38
N LEU A 281 9.23 6.72 -8.29
CA LEU A 281 8.04 5.86 -8.33
C LEU A 281 7.91 4.98 -7.08
N MET A 282 9.04 4.51 -6.53
CA MET A 282 9.06 3.79 -5.24
C MET A 282 8.68 4.70 -4.07
N GLU A 283 9.13 5.94 -4.04
CA GLU A 283 8.73 6.93 -3.03
C GLU A 283 7.23 7.20 -3.08
N LEU A 284 6.62 7.20 -4.27
CA LEU A 284 5.19 7.33 -4.46
C LEU A 284 4.39 6.03 -4.18
N GLY A 285 5.07 4.90 -3.96
CA GLY A 285 4.42 3.61 -3.76
C GLY A 285 3.71 3.07 -5.00
N ILE A 286 4.19 3.41 -6.20
CA ILE A 286 3.69 2.88 -7.49
C ILE A 286 4.48 1.65 -7.90
N VAL A 287 5.79 1.67 -7.65
CA VAL A 287 6.73 0.59 -7.93
C VAL A 287 7.42 0.17 -6.65
N GLU A 288 7.75 -1.07 -6.52
CA GLU A 288 8.71 -1.55 -5.51
C GLU A 288 9.85 -2.32 -6.17
N ARG A 289 10.96 -2.41 -5.46
CA ARG A 289 12.06 -3.31 -5.82
C ARG A 289 12.01 -4.52 -4.90
N GLU A 290 11.70 -5.66 -5.47
CA GLU A 290 11.65 -6.94 -4.76
C GLU A 290 12.99 -7.64 -4.88
N VAL A 291 13.52 -8.10 -3.77
CA VAL A 291 14.70 -8.94 -3.68
C VAL A 291 14.32 -10.26 -3.03
N SER A 292 15.06 -11.33 -3.36
CA SER A 292 14.83 -12.63 -2.73
C SER A 292 14.81 -12.51 -1.20
N VAL A 293 13.86 -13.18 -0.55
CA VAL A 293 13.63 -13.08 0.91
C VAL A 293 14.84 -13.51 1.74
N ASP A 294 15.71 -14.35 1.19
CA ASP A 294 16.95 -14.80 1.82
C ASP A 294 18.18 -13.95 1.47
N ALA A 295 17.99 -12.90 0.64
CA ALA A 295 19.08 -12.02 0.24
C ALA A 295 19.77 -11.37 1.46
N LYS A 296 21.12 -11.32 1.39
CA LYS A 296 21.93 -10.65 2.43
C LYS A 296 21.78 -9.14 2.35
N LEU A 297 22.01 -8.43 3.44
CA LEU A 297 21.91 -6.96 3.51
C LEU A 297 22.69 -6.25 2.41
N LYS A 298 23.90 -6.72 2.07
CA LYS A 298 24.72 -6.18 0.95
C LYS A 298 24.05 -6.34 -0.41
N GLU A 299 23.28 -7.40 -0.61
CA GLU A 299 22.55 -7.66 -1.86
C GLU A 299 21.29 -6.84 -1.93
N GLN A 300 20.62 -6.63 -0.79
CA GLN A 300 19.48 -5.75 -0.70
C GLN A 300 19.83 -4.28 -0.99
N ALA A 301 21.04 -3.83 -0.63
CA ALA A 301 21.54 -2.49 -0.92
C ALA A 301 21.94 -2.29 -2.40
N ASN A 302 22.21 -3.35 -3.16
CA ASN A 302 22.66 -3.25 -4.55
C ASN A 302 21.47 -3.05 -5.50
N SER A 303 21.40 -1.87 -6.15
CA SER A 303 20.33 -1.52 -7.08
C SER A 303 20.24 -2.42 -8.32
N ASN A 304 21.34 -3.07 -8.70
CA ASN A 304 21.38 -3.99 -9.85
C ASN A 304 20.87 -5.40 -9.52
N ARG A 305 20.57 -5.67 -8.24
CA ARG A 305 19.98 -6.94 -7.81
C ARG A 305 18.52 -6.72 -7.41
N GLY A 306 17.69 -7.71 -7.70
CA GLY A 306 16.24 -7.65 -7.49
C GLY A 306 15.49 -7.28 -8.76
N THR A 307 14.20 -7.33 -8.66
CA THR A 307 13.24 -7.05 -9.73
C THR A 307 12.33 -5.90 -9.34
N TYR A 308 11.94 -5.08 -10.31
CA TYR A 308 10.98 -4.01 -10.11
C TYR A 308 9.59 -4.51 -10.49
N ARG A 309 8.59 -4.23 -9.67
CA ARG A 309 7.19 -4.53 -9.96
C ARG A 309 6.26 -3.38 -9.58
N LEU A 310 5.12 -3.31 -10.24
CA LEU A 310 4.05 -2.39 -9.84
C LEU A 310 3.36 -2.93 -8.59
N THR A 311 3.31 -2.09 -7.55
CA THR A 311 2.60 -2.40 -6.29
C THR A 311 1.16 -1.95 -6.34
N ASP A 312 0.88 -0.85 -7.06
CA ASP A 312 -0.48 -0.37 -7.26
C ASP A 312 -1.19 -1.23 -8.31
N ASN A 313 -2.16 -2.03 -7.86
CA ASN A 313 -2.92 -2.93 -8.73
C ASN A 313 -3.70 -2.17 -9.81
N PHE A 314 -4.23 -0.98 -9.50
CA PHE A 314 -4.97 -0.19 -10.46
C PHE A 314 -4.04 0.36 -11.57
N PHE A 315 -2.85 0.85 -11.20
CA PHE A 315 -1.84 1.23 -12.19
C PHE A 315 -1.44 0.05 -13.06
N ARG A 316 -1.23 -1.12 -12.45
CA ARG A 316 -0.91 -2.34 -13.18
C ARG A 316 -2.02 -2.71 -14.17
N PHE A 317 -3.29 -2.63 -13.75
CA PHE A 317 -4.44 -2.89 -14.61
C PHE A 317 -4.52 -1.88 -15.76
N TRP A 318 -4.38 -0.58 -15.46
CA TRP A 318 -4.48 0.46 -16.47
C TRP A 318 -3.41 0.32 -17.55
N TYR A 319 -2.15 0.12 -17.18
CA TYR A 319 -1.06 -0.04 -18.16
C TYR A 319 -1.12 -1.37 -18.90
N ALA A 320 -1.63 -2.43 -18.30
CA ALA A 320 -1.79 -3.71 -18.98
C ALA A 320 -2.90 -3.69 -20.03
N PHE A 321 -4.00 -2.97 -19.77
CA PHE A 321 -5.21 -3.09 -20.58
C PHE A 321 -5.75 -1.77 -21.12
N GLY A 322 -5.75 -0.70 -20.33
CA GLY A 322 -6.30 0.59 -20.71
C GLY A 322 -5.34 1.40 -21.58
N PHE A 323 -4.13 1.61 -21.10
CA PHE A 323 -3.15 2.51 -21.73
C PHE A 323 -2.79 2.09 -23.16
N ALA A 324 -2.56 0.81 -23.40
CA ALA A 324 -2.25 0.29 -24.74
C ALA A 324 -3.44 0.37 -25.72
N ASN A 325 -4.66 0.52 -25.23
CA ASN A 325 -5.88 0.52 -26.02
C ASN A 325 -6.64 1.87 -25.98
N VAL A 326 -5.97 2.95 -25.56
CA VAL A 326 -6.57 4.29 -25.40
C VAL A 326 -7.25 4.76 -26.70
N SER A 327 -6.66 4.54 -27.88
CA SER A 327 -7.28 4.93 -29.14
C SER A 327 -8.64 4.27 -29.35
N GLN A 328 -8.77 2.96 -29.11
CA GLN A 328 -10.04 2.27 -29.23
C GLN A 328 -11.07 2.75 -28.20
N LEU A 329 -10.61 3.01 -26.96
CA LEU A 329 -11.46 3.55 -25.90
C LEU A 329 -11.93 4.98 -26.20
N GLU A 330 -11.09 5.81 -26.82
CA GLU A 330 -11.46 7.16 -27.28
C GLU A 330 -12.50 7.12 -28.42
N ASP A 331 -12.45 6.10 -29.27
CA ASP A 331 -13.43 5.83 -30.32
C ASP A 331 -14.73 5.19 -29.76
N GLY A 332 -14.78 4.87 -28.46
CA GLY A 332 -15.97 4.33 -27.77
C GLY A 332 -16.10 2.80 -27.78
N ASP A 333 -15.11 2.06 -28.28
CA ASP A 333 -15.13 0.59 -28.35
C ASP A 333 -14.74 -0.05 -27.00
N VAL A 334 -15.47 0.31 -25.94
CA VAL A 334 -15.28 -0.27 -24.58
C VAL A 334 -15.56 -1.76 -24.55
N ASN A 335 -16.58 -2.21 -25.26
CA ASN A 335 -16.95 -3.64 -25.27
C ASN A 335 -15.88 -4.48 -25.98
N GLY A 336 -15.40 -4.04 -27.14
CA GLY A 336 -14.35 -4.75 -27.88
C GLY A 336 -13.06 -4.87 -27.03
N VAL A 337 -12.62 -3.77 -26.40
CA VAL A 337 -11.45 -3.83 -25.50
C VAL A 337 -11.69 -4.77 -24.34
N TYR A 338 -12.88 -4.75 -23.72
CA TYR A 338 -13.16 -5.65 -22.62
C TYR A 338 -13.17 -7.13 -23.06
N GLU A 339 -13.96 -7.48 -24.07
CA GLU A 339 -14.20 -8.87 -24.48
C GLU A 339 -12.97 -9.54 -25.11
N PHE A 340 -12.19 -8.78 -25.89
CA PHE A 340 -11.06 -9.35 -26.63
C PHE A 340 -9.69 -9.16 -25.95
N VAL A 341 -9.55 -8.19 -25.04
CA VAL A 341 -8.26 -7.89 -24.40
C VAL A 341 -8.28 -8.16 -22.90
N VAL A 342 -9.32 -7.66 -22.17
CA VAL A 342 -9.33 -7.73 -20.70
C VAL A 342 -9.81 -9.10 -20.22
N GLU A 343 -10.99 -9.53 -20.62
CA GLU A 343 -11.67 -10.71 -20.08
C GLU A 343 -10.86 -11.99 -20.20
N PRO A 344 -10.21 -12.29 -21.36
CA PRO A 344 -9.41 -13.51 -21.52
C PRO A 344 -8.18 -13.55 -20.61
N GLU A 345 -7.55 -12.40 -20.35
CA GLU A 345 -6.30 -12.29 -19.59
C GLU A 345 -6.52 -11.97 -18.10
N LEU A 346 -7.73 -11.57 -17.71
CA LEU A 346 -8.04 -11.15 -16.35
C LEU A 346 -7.71 -12.20 -15.28
N PRO A 347 -7.95 -13.50 -15.46
CA PRO A 347 -7.56 -14.52 -14.48
C PRO A 347 -6.06 -14.62 -14.30
N LYS A 348 -5.28 -14.58 -15.39
CA LYS A 348 -3.82 -14.59 -15.36
C LYS A 348 -3.27 -13.30 -14.73
N PHE A 349 -3.87 -12.16 -15.06
CA PHE A 349 -3.54 -10.89 -14.44
C PHE A 349 -3.77 -10.91 -12.93
N ALA A 350 -4.86 -11.51 -12.47
CA ALA A 350 -5.21 -11.60 -11.06
C ALA A 350 -4.29 -12.53 -10.25
N SER A 351 -3.57 -13.46 -10.89
CA SER A 351 -2.69 -14.40 -10.18
C SER A 351 -1.62 -13.69 -9.34
N PHE A 352 -1.07 -12.57 -9.82
CA PHE A 352 -0.10 -11.77 -9.06
C PHE A 352 -0.70 -11.16 -7.79
N ALA A 353 -1.93 -10.64 -7.88
CA ALA A 353 -2.62 -10.11 -6.71
C ALA A 353 -3.01 -11.24 -5.75
N PHE A 354 -3.32 -12.41 -6.24
CA PHE A 354 -3.60 -13.58 -5.43
C PHE A 354 -2.39 -14.01 -4.58
N GLU A 355 -1.16 -13.92 -5.12
CA GLU A 355 0.05 -14.14 -4.31
C GLU A 355 0.12 -13.16 -3.12
N ASP A 356 -0.20 -11.88 -3.35
CA ASP A 356 -0.21 -10.87 -2.27
C ASP A 356 -1.31 -11.16 -1.25
N VAL A 357 -2.49 -11.63 -1.70
CA VAL A 357 -3.58 -12.08 -0.82
C VAL A 357 -3.13 -13.29 0.02
N CYS A 358 -2.46 -14.28 -0.58
CA CYS A 358 -1.92 -15.43 0.15
C CYS A 358 -0.85 -14.99 1.18
N ARG A 359 0.00 -14.02 0.85
CA ARG A 359 0.96 -13.46 1.81
C ARG A 359 0.27 -12.74 2.96
N GLU A 360 -0.81 -12.02 2.70
CA GLU A 360 -1.61 -11.38 3.76
C GLU A 360 -2.27 -12.44 4.65
N PHE A 361 -2.87 -13.46 4.08
CA PHE A 361 -3.44 -14.60 4.80
C PHE A 361 -2.41 -15.25 5.74
N VAL A 362 -1.21 -15.55 5.26
CA VAL A 362 -0.14 -16.15 6.09
C VAL A 362 0.31 -15.20 7.21
N ARG A 363 0.29 -13.86 7.00
CA ARG A 363 0.55 -12.90 8.08
C ARG A 363 -0.51 -12.96 9.18
N GLU A 364 -1.77 -13.08 8.79
CA GLU A 364 -2.87 -13.19 9.76
C GLU A 364 -2.82 -14.51 10.53
N MET A 365 -2.49 -15.62 9.86
CA MET A 365 -2.25 -16.91 10.52
C MET A 365 -1.12 -16.81 11.54
N GLN A 366 -0.01 -16.12 11.24
CA GLN A 366 1.06 -15.91 12.21
C GLN A 366 0.60 -15.13 13.43
N LYS A 367 -0.23 -14.11 13.27
CA LYS A 367 -0.79 -13.34 14.39
C LYS A 367 -1.62 -14.22 15.33
N LYS A 368 -2.36 -15.18 14.76
CA LYS A 368 -3.19 -16.15 15.50
C LYS A 368 -2.39 -17.38 15.98
N ASN A 369 -1.08 -17.49 15.67
CA ASN A 369 -0.22 -18.64 15.94
C ASN A 369 -0.71 -19.97 15.32
N GLU A 370 -1.24 -19.93 14.12
CA GLU A 370 -1.79 -21.08 13.40
C GLU A 370 -0.81 -21.67 12.36
N LEU A 371 0.41 -21.12 12.26
CA LEU A 371 1.46 -21.68 11.41
C LEU A 371 2.28 -22.77 12.14
N PRO A 372 2.88 -23.71 11.40
CA PRO A 372 3.73 -24.76 11.99
C PRO A 372 4.90 -24.23 12.80
N PHE A 373 5.40 -23.07 12.46
CA PHE A 373 6.46 -22.35 13.17
C PHE A 373 6.28 -20.83 12.99
N ARG A 374 6.97 -20.06 13.84
CA ARG A 374 6.98 -18.61 13.73
C ARG A 374 8.09 -18.15 12.80
N TYR A 375 7.73 -17.58 11.65
CA TYR A 375 8.72 -17.05 10.71
C TYR A 375 9.28 -15.69 11.16
N ALA A 376 10.55 -15.44 10.80
CA ALA A 376 11.22 -14.14 10.94
C ALA A 376 11.26 -13.35 9.61
N LYS A 377 11.22 -14.06 8.50
CA LYS A 377 11.19 -13.47 7.15
C LYS A 377 10.13 -14.16 6.32
N MET A 378 9.43 -13.38 5.49
CA MET A 378 8.48 -13.87 4.50
C MET A 378 8.55 -13.00 3.25
N GLY A 379 8.56 -13.62 2.08
CA GLY A 379 8.58 -12.95 0.79
C GLY A 379 8.71 -13.93 -0.36
N ARG A 380 8.84 -13.40 -1.56
CA ARG A 380 9.18 -14.18 -2.76
C ARG A 380 10.65 -14.61 -2.69
N TRP A 381 10.91 -15.78 -3.22
CA TRP A 381 12.27 -16.24 -3.41
C TRP A 381 12.55 -16.48 -4.89
N ALA A 382 13.70 -16.06 -5.37
CA ALA A 382 14.16 -16.32 -6.74
C ALA A 382 15.62 -16.71 -6.73
N GLY A 383 15.95 -17.78 -7.43
CA GLY A 383 17.32 -18.29 -7.46
C GLY A 383 17.47 -19.61 -8.22
N LYS A 384 18.66 -20.19 -8.12
CA LYS A 384 18.93 -21.51 -8.69
C LYS A 384 18.62 -22.58 -7.67
N THR A 385 17.75 -23.51 -8.03
CA THR A 385 17.40 -24.66 -7.21
C THR A 385 17.13 -25.88 -8.09
N THR A 386 16.87 -27.01 -7.46
CA THR A 386 16.48 -28.25 -8.13
C THR A 386 15.05 -28.12 -8.65
N VAL A 387 14.85 -28.48 -9.90
CA VAL A 387 13.53 -28.61 -10.53
C VAL A 387 13.40 -30.00 -11.11
N ARG A 388 12.18 -30.51 -11.23
CA ARG A 388 11.94 -31.80 -11.91
C ARG A 388 12.32 -31.71 -13.38
N ASP A 389 12.90 -32.81 -13.87
CA ASP A 389 13.25 -32.98 -15.27
C ASP A 389 13.18 -34.47 -15.59
N ASP A 390 12.10 -34.89 -16.23
CA ASP A 390 11.85 -36.31 -16.57
C ASP A 390 12.88 -36.86 -17.59
N SER A 391 13.65 -35.98 -18.25
CA SER A 391 14.72 -36.38 -19.16
C SER A 391 16.07 -36.63 -18.47
N ALA A 392 16.22 -36.16 -17.23
CA ALA A 392 17.45 -36.33 -16.46
C ALA A 392 17.47 -37.71 -15.76
N ALA A 393 18.61 -38.38 -15.73
CA ALA A 393 18.75 -39.69 -15.06
C ALA A 393 18.40 -39.66 -13.58
N SER A 394 18.55 -38.52 -12.91
CA SER A 394 18.17 -38.32 -11.51
C SER A 394 16.72 -37.85 -11.35
N GLY A 395 15.98 -37.59 -12.43
CA GLY A 395 14.67 -36.93 -12.41
C GLY A 395 14.72 -35.45 -12.03
N LEU A 396 15.91 -34.87 -11.84
CA LEU A 396 16.12 -33.51 -11.34
C LEU A 396 17.24 -32.80 -12.08
N ARG A 397 17.08 -31.47 -12.28
CA ARG A 397 18.15 -30.58 -12.78
C ARG A 397 18.20 -29.29 -11.96
N ILE A 398 19.29 -28.56 -12.03
CA ILE A 398 19.41 -27.22 -11.45
C ILE A 398 18.96 -26.18 -12.49
N ALA A 399 17.99 -25.35 -12.12
CA ALA A 399 17.50 -24.24 -12.95
C ALA A 399 17.20 -23.01 -12.11
N GLU A 400 17.14 -21.86 -12.74
CA GLU A 400 16.56 -20.66 -12.13
C GLU A 400 15.05 -20.86 -12.01
N THR A 401 14.50 -20.60 -10.84
CA THR A 401 13.08 -20.69 -10.56
C THR A 401 12.69 -19.73 -9.44
N GLU A 402 11.41 -19.64 -9.20
CA GLU A 402 10.82 -18.76 -8.20
C GLU A 402 9.92 -19.57 -7.26
N ILE A 403 9.74 -19.01 -6.05
CA ILE A 403 8.79 -19.49 -5.04
C ILE A 403 7.95 -18.28 -4.66
N ASP A 404 6.63 -18.40 -4.79
CA ASP A 404 5.69 -17.30 -4.61
C ASP A 404 5.69 -16.77 -3.18
N LEU A 405 5.84 -17.70 -2.22
CA LEU A 405 5.87 -17.41 -0.81
C LEU A 405 6.89 -18.32 -0.11
N LEU A 406 7.94 -17.73 0.47
CA LEU A 406 8.87 -18.45 1.33
C LEU A 406 8.89 -17.81 2.71
N CYS A 407 8.54 -18.58 3.74
CA CYS A 407 8.75 -18.18 5.13
C CYS A 407 10.00 -18.88 5.69
N ILE A 408 10.79 -18.13 6.45
CA ILE A 408 12.05 -18.59 7.04
C ILE A 408 12.01 -18.26 8.53
N ASP A 409 12.26 -19.24 9.39
CA ASP A 409 12.40 -19.03 10.82
C ASP A 409 13.65 -18.20 11.16
N ARG A 410 13.80 -17.78 12.42
CA ARG A 410 14.92 -16.94 12.85
C ARG A 410 16.28 -17.64 12.71
N THR A 411 16.31 -18.96 12.79
CA THR A 411 17.54 -19.76 12.74
C THR A 411 17.85 -20.30 11.35
N ALA A 412 16.98 -20.09 10.38
CA ALA A 412 17.03 -20.65 9.04
C ALA A 412 17.10 -22.20 9.04
N LYS A 413 16.38 -22.83 9.97
CA LYS A 413 16.27 -24.30 10.08
C LYS A 413 14.88 -24.82 9.71
N GLU A 414 13.86 -23.97 9.74
CA GLU A 414 12.51 -24.31 9.30
C GLU A 414 12.07 -23.36 8.17
N TYR A 415 11.42 -23.94 7.17
CA TYR A 415 10.95 -23.24 5.96
C TYR A 415 9.51 -23.63 5.68
N LEU A 416 8.70 -22.65 5.27
CA LEU A 416 7.40 -22.89 4.64
C LEU A 416 7.50 -22.45 3.18
N VAL A 417 7.39 -23.41 2.25
CA VAL A 417 7.41 -23.19 0.81
C VAL A 417 5.96 -23.11 0.32
N GLY A 418 5.57 -21.95 -0.18
CA GLY A 418 4.22 -21.67 -0.66
C GLY A 418 4.15 -21.52 -2.17
N GLU A 419 3.16 -22.16 -2.81
CA GLU A 419 2.86 -22.02 -4.22
C GLU A 419 1.39 -21.61 -4.40
N CYS A 420 1.14 -20.59 -5.24
CA CYS A 420 -0.18 -19.98 -5.42
C CYS A 420 -0.69 -20.25 -6.84
N LYS A 421 -1.92 -20.78 -6.96
CA LYS A 421 -2.55 -21.04 -8.25
C LYS A 421 -3.95 -20.42 -8.32
N PHE A 422 -4.08 -19.34 -9.09
CA PHE A 422 -5.35 -18.69 -9.38
C PHE A 422 -5.79 -19.05 -10.80
N LYS A 423 -6.44 -20.22 -10.95
CA LYS A 423 -6.87 -20.78 -12.22
C LYS A 423 -8.12 -21.67 -12.03
N LYS A 424 -8.94 -21.80 -13.07
CA LYS A 424 -10.15 -22.62 -13.03
C LYS A 424 -9.89 -24.13 -12.84
N ALA A 425 -8.69 -24.63 -13.18
CA ALA A 425 -8.31 -26.02 -12.95
C ALA A 425 -7.81 -26.22 -11.52
N PRO A 426 -8.08 -27.34 -10.86
CA PRO A 426 -7.49 -27.69 -9.57
C PRO A 426 -5.96 -27.68 -9.62
N PHE A 427 -5.34 -27.53 -8.46
CA PHE A 427 -3.89 -27.70 -8.30
C PHE A 427 -3.54 -29.15 -8.62
N SER A 428 -2.72 -29.36 -9.65
CA SER A 428 -2.43 -30.69 -10.14
C SER A 428 -1.33 -31.39 -9.33
N TYR A 429 -1.37 -32.74 -9.33
CA TYR A 429 -0.35 -33.54 -8.65
C TYR A 429 1.06 -33.31 -9.19
N SER A 430 1.20 -33.01 -10.51
CA SER A 430 2.50 -32.64 -11.09
C SER A 430 3.05 -31.34 -10.51
N GLU A 431 2.21 -30.28 -10.41
CA GLU A 431 2.61 -29.00 -9.81
C GLU A 431 2.99 -29.14 -8.33
N TYR A 432 2.34 -30.06 -7.61
CA TYR A 432 2.69 -30.40 -6.23
C TYR A 432 4.09 -31.01 -6.15
N LEU A 433 4.40 -32.00 -6.98
CA LEU A 433 5.73 -32.61 -7.03
C LEU A 433 6.82 -31.60 -7.43
N ASP A 434 6.51 -30.67 -8.33
CA ASP A 434 7.41 -29.58 -8.70
C ASP A 434 7.69 -28.66 -7.52
N THR A 435 6.66 -28.38 -6.69
CA THR A 435 6.81 -27.57 -5.48
C THR A 435 7.69 -28.28 -4.43
N LEU A 436 7.49 -29.58 -4.21
CA LEU A 436 8.31 -30.38 -3.29
C LEU A 436 9.80 -30.44 -3.72
N ALA A 437 10.09 -30.39 -5.02
CA ALA A 437 11.45 -30.44 -5.53
C ALA A 437 12.26 -29.17 -5.27
N LYS A 438 11.58 -28.03 -5.02
CA LYS A 438 12.23 -26.75 -4.77
C LYS A 438 12.91 -26.73 -3.39
N LEU A 439 14.14 -26.21 -3.29
CA LEU A 439 14.96 -25.98 -2.09
C LEU A 439 15.39 -27.21 -1.27
N THR A 440 14.59 -28.27 -1.20
CA THR A 440 14.83 -29.43 -0.32
C THR A 440 16.24 -30.00 -0.46
N PRO A 441 16.79 -30.26 -1.66
CA PRO A 441 18.13 -30.85 -1.80
C PRO A 441 19.29 -29.93 -1.40
N GLN A 442 19.06 -28.64 -1.29
CA GLN A 442 20.13 -27.66 -1.00
C GLN A 442 20.31 -27.38 0.49
N LYS A 443 19.39 -27.85 1.34
CA LYS A 443 19.34 -27.54 2.77
C LYS A 443 19.08 -28.82 3.60
N GLU A 444 20.02 -29.77 3.51
CA GLU A 444 19.92 -31.14 4.03
C GLU A 444 19.54 -31.27 5.52
N HIS A 445 19.74 -30.21 6.31
CA HIS A 445 19.43 -30.23 7.76
C HIS A 445 18.23 -29.33 8.13
N ALA A 446 17.49 -28.84 7.16
CA ALA A 446 16.33 -27.99 7.39
C ALA A 446 15.03 -28.80 7.35
N LYS A 447 14.06 -28.38 8.14
CA LYS A 447 12.71 -28.90 8.10
C LYS A 447 11.85 -28.07 7.16
N PHE A 448 11.19 -28.75 6.23
CA PHE A 448 10.32 -28.11 5.25
C PHE A 448 8.86 -28.40 5.56
N HIS A 449 8.06 -27.34 5.45
CA HIS A 449 6.62 -27.37 5.39
C HIS A 449 6.20 -26.80 4.03
N TYR A 450 5.10 -27.27 3.51
CA TYR A 450 4.57 -26.80 2.23
C TYR A 450 3.18 -26.21 2.42
N ALA A 451 2.87 -25.17 1.67
CA ALA A 451 1.55 -24.53 1.67
C ALA A 451 1.07 -24.34 0.23
N LEU A 452 -0.02 -24.97 -0.13
CA LEU A 452 -0.60 -24.84 -1.45
C LEU A 452 -1.86 -23.98 -1.38
N PHE A 453 -1.90 -22.94 -2.18
CA PHE A 453 -3.02 -22.01 -2.26
C PHE A 453 -3.69 -22.16 -3.62
N SER A 454 -4.98 -22.50 -3.64
CA SER A 454 -5.66 -22.80 -4.88
C SER A 454 -7.03 -22.15 -4.97
N GLU A 455 -7.34 -21.56 -6.13
CA GLU A 455 -8.68 -21.07 -6.44
C GLU A 455 -9.69 -22.22 -6.54
N SER A 456 -9.34 -23.31 -7.21
CA SER A 456 -10.27 -24.38 -7.61
C SER A 456 -10.04 -25.70 -6.88
N GLY A 457 -9.36 -25.65 -5.72
CA GLY A 457 -9.08 -26.83 -4.91
C GLY A 457 -7.91 -27.67 -5.43
N PHE A 458 -7.84 -28.93 -5.08
CA PHE A 458 -6.68 -29.81 -5.21
C PHE A 458 -7.06 -31.16 -5.81
N ASP A 459 -6.12 -31.74 -6.55
CA ASP A 459 -6.21 -33.14 -7.00
C ASP A 459 -6.37 -34.09 -5.80
N GLU A 460 -7.18 -35.15 -5.92
CA GLU A 460 -7.44 -36.12 -4.85
C GLU A 460 -6.15 -36.76 -4.30
N LYS A 461 -5.14 -36.97 -5.16
CA LYS A 461 -3.86 -37.51 -4.74
C LYS A 461 -3.12 -36.56 -3.81
N ILE A 462 -3.23 -35.26 -4.03
CA ILE A 462 -2.61 -34.25 -3.13
C ILE A 462 -3.30 -34.31 -1.77
N ILE A 463 -4.61 -34.37 -1.74
CA ILE A 463 -5.40 -34.45 -0.47
C ILE A 463 -4.98 -35.68 0.33
N ALA A 464 -4.83 -36.83 -0.32
CA ALA A 464 -4.42 -38.08 0.34
C ALA A 464 -2.98 -38.09 0.86
N GLU A 465 -2.08 -37.30 0.25
CA GLU A 465 -0.67 -37.23 0.64
C GLU A 465 -0.35 -36.07 1.58
N ALA A 466 -1.14 -35.02 1.57
CA ALA A 466 -0.87 -33.79 2.34
C ALA A 466 -0.68 -34.05 3.85
N GLU A 467 -1.52 -34.92 4.42
CA GLU A 467 -1.43 -35.29 5.85
C GLU A 467 -0.12 -36.00 6.21
N LYS A 468 0.51 -36.68 5.24
CA LYS A 468 1.75 -37.46 5.43
C LYS A 468 3.00 -36.64 5.16
N SER A 469 2.88 -35.51 4.47
CA SER A 469 4.00 -34.75 3.90
C SER A 469 4.22 -33.36 4.48
N ASN A 470 3.65 -33.04 5.65
CA ASN A 470 3.68 -31.68 6.23
C ASN A 470 3.19 -30.60 5.24
N THR A 471 2.22 -30.93 4.39
CA THR A 471 1.65 -30.03 3.39
C THR A 471 0.32 -29.47 3.87
N LEU A 472 0.21 -28.13 3.87
CA LEU A 472 -1.00 -27.41 4.22
C LEU A 472 -1.77 -27.05 2.95
N LEU A 473 -3.06 -27.28 2.92
CA LEU A 473 -3.91 -27.03 1.76
C LEU A 473 -4.89 -25.90 2.08
N TYR A 474 -4.83 -24.83 1.30
CA TYR A 474 -5.68 -23.65 1.46
C TYR A 474 -6.51 -23.39 0.20
N PRO A 475 -7.75 -23.87 0.12
CA PRO A 475 -8.67 -23.50 -0.93
C PRO A 475 -9.08 -22.03 -0.78
N LEU A 476 -9.51 -21.39 -1.88
CA LEU A 476 -9.86 -19.98 -1.95
C LEU A 476 -10.80 -19.53 -0.83
N GLN A 477 -11.82 -20.32 -0.53
CA GLN A 477 -12.79 -20.02 0.52
C GLN A 477 -12.13 -19.83 1.90
N CYS A 478 -11.14 -20.66 2.23
CA CYS A 478 -10.40 -20.53 3.50
C CYS A 478 -9.56 -19.26 3.55
N ILE A 479 -9.03 -18.82 2.40
CA ILE A 479 -8.20 -17.64 2.31
C ILE A 479 -9.07 -16.38 2.43
N VAL A 480 -10.13 -16.29 1.62
CA VAL A 480 -10.96 -15.07 1.50
C VAL A 480 -11.78 -14.79 2.76
N ASN A 481 -12.25 -15.84 3.44
CA ASN A 481 -13.15 -15.72 4.60
C ASN A 481 -12.43 -15.97 5.94
N TYR A 482 -11.11 -15.73 6.00
CA TYR A 482 -10.31 -16.04 7.18
C TYR A 482 -10.49 -15.04 8.34
N ILE A 483 -10.87 -13.78 8.08
CA ILE A 483 -11.06 -12.71 9.08
C ILE A 483 -12.54 -12.36 9.22
#